data_b3d584ad53daa854b24c0beb460818c4
#
_entry.id   b3d584ad53daa854b24c0beb460818c4
#
_cell.length_a   1.000
_cell.length_b   1.000
_cell.length_c   1.000
_cell.angle_alpha   90.00
_cell.angle_beta   90.00
_cell.angle_gamma   90.00
#
_symmetry.space_group_name_H-M   'P 1'
#
loop_
_entity.id
_entity.type
_entity.pdbx_description
1 polymer ?
#
loop_
_entity_poly.entity_id
_entity_poly.type
_entity_poly.pdbx_seq_one_letter_code
_entity_poly.pdbx_strand_id
1 'polypeptide(L)'
;MTMRTLELEAKRPVAAASFLRPALIPFLIFAVALLAYVFSDYDRFPGPLGDVPVVGHMRPNAIDWCSGDQVRPHCWYQHYVYLAKALTQGTLDVSKAEMPDYYQDSVTEDGKRYLPFPPGPALLLLPFVAVWGTDFSEVYFSIVLGAVNVVLFWYLLTLLKVSNTTKWLMVPFFAFGTEQFYAATTGTVWFYGHVAAIFFVLLALIALLRNSWPVIPALFLGFAFLSREPTVLAAPVFAYWLLRQRVDVNLWDPLKDLVQLRILAAWRKLVNVVKTVLGDKQALWRAGTFCAGLVPFVIFFFVYNVARFHGLFDTGYHKVYEGYLGINIYSFYRVDFPNAPHFELFDPRNIPLHLYTIFLMPPKFYPDWSVLRPSPYGMSVLLSSPAFVYAFFVKGRTLWKQVCWVSIVVISIPLFLHYSQGWVQFGYRFLLDFAPYLLILTAFGFDSYKSAGGRRL
;
A
#
# COMPACT_ATOMS: atom_id res chain seq x y z
N MET A 1 54.17 32.89 34.37
CA MET A 1 54.19 32.84 32.93
C MET A 1 52.94 31.99 32.49
N THR A 2 51.91 32.42 32.12
CA THR A 2 51.10 33.59 31.78
C THR A 2 49.82 32.99 31.23
N MET A 3 48.75 33.19 32.01
CA MET A 3 47.38 32.99 31.60
C MET A 3 47.07 33.86 30.35
N ARG A 4 47.36 33.43 29.15
CA ARG A 4 47.00 34.20 27.92
C ARG A 4 46.96 33.43 26.61
N THR A 5 46.74 32.14 26.65
CA THR A 5 46.61 31.35 25.40
C THR A 5 45.32 30.52 25.34
N LEU A 6 44.32 30.79 26.16
CA LEU A 6 43.02 30.07 26.21
C LEU A 6 41.83 30.88 25.69
N GLU A 7 42.03 32.02 25.05
CA GLU A 7 40.91 32.89 24.63
C GLU A 7 40.79 33.19 23.13
N LEU A 8 41.33 32.36 22.26
CA LEU A 8 41.16 32.55 20.78
C LEU A 8 40.84 31.28 20.02
N GLU A 9 40.21 30.28 20.60
CA GLU A 9 39.32 29.42 19.82
C GLU A 9 37.98 30.13 19.66
N ALA A 10 38.03 31.19 18.88
CA ALA A 10 36.86 31.89 18.40
C ALA A 10 35.89 30.87 17.76
N LYS A 11 34.70 30.83 18.31
CA LYS A 11 33.49 30.22 17.75
C LYS A 11 33.53 30.33 16.23
N ARG A 12 33.99 29.27 15.54
CA ARG A 12 33.68 29.11 14.11
C ARG A 12 32.18 29.08 14.04
N PRO A 13 31.53 29.88 13.20
CA PRO A 13 30.09 29.76 12.96
C PRO A 13 29.87 28.33 12.51
N VAL A 14 29.12 27.56 13.28
CA VAL A 14 28.67 26.23 12.89
C VAL A 14 27.91 26.46 11.59
N ALA A 15 28.56 26.09 10.48
CA ALA A 15 28.14 26.45 9.16
C ALA A 15 26.70 25.94 8.93
N ALA A 16 25.80 26.83 8.57
CA ALA A 16 24.45 26.49 8.09
C ALA A 16 24.48 25.38 7.01
N ALA A 17 25.60 25.22 6.31
CA ALA A 17 25.88 24.15 5.37
C ALA A 17 25.83 22.72 5.96
N SER A 18 26.02 22.53 7.29
CA SER A 18 25.95 21.19 7.90
C SER A 18 24.53 20.71 8.15
N PHE A 19 23.55 21.60 8.24
CA PHE A 19 22.14 21.28 8.37
C PHE A 19 21.43 21.06 7.01
N LEU A 20 21.94 21.66 5.94
CA LEU A 20 21.37 21.56 4.61
C LEU A 20 21.64 20.20 3.94
N ARG A 21 22.81 19.58 4.17
CA ARG A 21 23.19 18.31 3.53
C ARG A 21 22.26 17.12 3.84
N PRO A 22 21.82 16.87 5.08
CA PRO A 22 20.93 15.74 5.37
C PRO A 22 19.52 15.91 4.81
N ALA A 23 19.04 17.13 4.54
CA ALA A 23 17.72 17.40 3.95
C ALA A 23 17.73 17.40 2.43
N LEU A 24 18.89 17.64 1.79
CA LEU A 24 19.00 17.77 0.34
C LEU A 24 18.68 16.46 -0.40
N ILE A 25 19.18 15.31 0.10
CA ILE A 25 18.96 14.01 -0.55
C ILE A 25 17.46 13.63 -0.56
N PRO A 26 16.73 13.66 0.57
CA PRO A 26 15.29 13.42 0.57
C PRO A 26 14.52 14.37 -0.35
N PHE A 27 14.88 15.65 -0.36
CA PHE A 27 14.27 16.65 -1.23
C PHE A 27 14.50 16.32 -2.72
N LEU A 28 15.72 15.97 -3.11
CA LEU A 28 16.02 15.58 -4.51
C LEU A 28 15.28 14.30 -4.92
N ILE A 29 15.21 13.30 -4.03
CA ILE A 29 14.44 12.08 -4.28
C ILE A 29 12.96 12.43 -4.50
N PHE A 30 12.39 13.28 -3.64
CA PHE A 30 11.01 13.76 -3.78
C PHE A 30 10.82 14.49 -5.11
N ALA A 31 11.66 15.47 -5.41
CA ALA A 31 11.54 16.30 -6.61
C ALA A 31 11.65 15.45 -7.89
N VAL A 32 12.61 14.52 -7.97
CA VAL A 32 12.78 13.64 -9.14
C VAL A 32 11.56 12.72 -9.29
N ALA A 33 11.10 12.09 -8.21
CA ALA A 33 9.91 11.23 -8.26
C ALA A 33 8.66 12.02 -8.65
N LEU A 34 8.45 13.19 -8.04
CA LEU A 34 7.31 14.06 -8.34
C LEU A 34 7.30 14.51 -9.79
N LEU A 35 8.43 15.03 -10.29
CA LEU A 35 8.54 15.47 -11.67
C LEU A 35 8.29 14.31 -12.65
N ALA A 36 8.90 13.15 -12.43
CA ALA A 36 8.69 11.99 -13.28
C ALA A 36 7.23 11.52 -13.28
N TYR A 37 6.56 11.55 -12.13
CA TYR A 37 5.14 11.19 -12.02
C TYR A 37 4.24 12.21 -12.71
N VAL A 38 4.50 13.51 -12.53
CA VAL A 38 3.78 14.58 -13.22
C VAL A 38 3.97 14.49 -14.74
N PHE A 39 5.22 14.30 -15.21
CA PHE A 39 5.48 14.15 -16.64
C PHE A 39 4.84 12.89 -17.23
N SER A 40 4.75 11.80 -16.48
CA SER A 40 4.05 10.61 -16.96
C SER A 40 2.53 10.77 -16.99
N ASP A 41 1.99 11.77 -16.27
CA ASP A 41 0.57 12.14 -16.26
C ASP A 41 0.24 13.25 -17.26
N TYR A 42 1.19 13.70 -18.03
CA TYR A 42 1.08 14.86 -18.91
C TYR A 42 0.01 14.75 -20.00
N ASP A 43 -0.46 13.55 -20.36
CA ASP A 43 -1.58 13.37 -21.29
C ASP A 43 -2.90 13.96 -20.80
N ARG A 44 -2.98 14.27 -19.52
CA ARG A 44 -4.12 15.00 -18.91
C ARG A 44 -3.98 16.52 -19.00
N PHE A 45 -2.78 17.00 -19.37
CA PHE A 45 -2.52 18.41 -19.65
C PHE A 45 -2.45 18.61 -21.17
N PRO A 46 -3.14 19.58 -21.75
CA PRO A 46 -3.00 19.90 -23.16
C PRO A 46 -1.57 20.37 -23.43
N GLY A 47 -0.82 19.61 -24.22
CA GLY A 47 0.56 19.95 -24.54
C GLY A 47 1.24 18.99 -25.52
N PRO A 48 2.47 19.33 -26.01
CA PRO A 48 3.11 18.65 -27.13
C PRO A 48 3.52 17.17 -26.90
N LEU A 49 3.42 16.66 -25.67
CA LEU A 49 3.73 15.24 -25.35
C LEU A 49 2.49 14.33 -25.38
N GLY A 50 1.26 14.90 -25.43
CA GLY A 50 0.03 14.13 -25.55
C GLY A 50 -0.06 13.31 -26.85
N ASP A 51 0.65 13.75 -27.89
CA ASP A 51 0.72 13.07 -29.18
C ASP A 51 1.81 11.98 -29.27
N VAL A 52 2.57 11.74 -28.18
CA VAL A 52 3.57 10.66 -28.17
C VAL A 52 2.88 9.30 -27.98
N PRO A 53 2.83 8.43 -29.03
CA PRO A 53 2.00 7.22 -29.03
C PRO A 53 2.29 6.24 -27.90
N VAL A 54 3.53 6.21 -27.38
CA VAL A 54 3.97 5.29 -26.33
C VAL A 54 3.43 5.69 -24.95
N VAL A 55 3.31 6.99 -24.66
CA VAL A 55 2.88 7.50 -23.35
C VAL A 55 1.36 7.52 -23.29
N GLY A 56 0.66 8.05 -24.30
CA GLY A 56 -0.80 8.12 -24.37
C GLY A 56 -1.50 6.75 -24.40
N HIS A 57 -0.83 5.72 -24.91
CA HIS A 57 -1.41 4.38 -25.05
C HIS A 57 -1.12 3.44 -23.87
N MET A 58 -0.30 3.81 -22.90
CA MET A 58 -0.10 3.04 -21.66
C MET A 58 -1.23 3.22 -20.65
N ARG A 59 -2.08 4.22 -20.87
CA ARG A 59 -3.25 4.46 -20.03
C ARG A 59 -4.47 3.81 -20.67
N PRO A 60 -5.36 3.22 -19.88
CA PRO A 60 -6.70 3.01 -20.35
C PRO A 60 -7.19 4.38 -20.81
N ASN A 61 -7.70 4.49 -22.00
CA ASN A 61 -8.53 5.63 -22.37
C ASN A 61 -9.50 5.77 -21.21
N ALA A 62 -9.26 6.77 -20.37
CA ALA A 62 -10.17 7.02 -19.31
C ALA A 62 -11.49 7.23 -20.02
N ILE A 63 -12.37 6.29 -19.85
CA ILE A 63 -13.71 6.35 -20.40
C ILE A 63 -14.27 7.60 -19.75
N ASP A 64 -14.52 8.59 -20.58
CA ASP A 64 -15.07 9.88 -20.16
C ASP A 64 -16.51 9.63 -19.76
N TRP A 65 -16.71 9.17 -18.52
CA TRP A 65 -18.02 8.92 -17.93
C TRP A 65 -18.73 10.20 -17.47
N CYS A 66 -18.09 11.35 -17.66
CA CYS A 66 -18.74 12.63 -17.50
C CYS A 66 -19.59 12.89 -18.74
N SER A 67 -20.75 12.24 -18.81
CA SER A 67 -21.73 12.50 -19.85
C SER A 67 -22.26 13.93 -19.75
N GLY A 68 -21.98 14.71 -20.76
CA GLY A 68 -22.46 16.08 -20.96
C GLY A 68 -21.34 17.01 -21.37
N ASP A 69 -21.58 17.84 -22.34
CA ASP A 69 -20.71 18.73 -23.11
C ASP A 69 -19.65 19.58 -22.35
N GLN A 70 -19.34 19.25 -21.12
CA GLN A 70 -18.29 19.89 -20.33
C GLN A 70 -17.30 18.85 -19.84
N VAL A 71 -16.21 18.69 -20.58
CA VAL A 71 -14.97 18.06 -20.12
C VAL A 71 -14.47 18.88 -18.92
N ARG A 72 -14.95 18.54 -17.72
CA ARG A 72 -14.33 19.03 -16.48
C ARG A 72 -13.10 18.19 -16.24
N PRO A 73 -11.90 18.76 -16.09
CA PRO A 73 -10.67 17.99 -15.84
C PRO A 73 -10.71 17.17 -14.53
N HIS A 74 -11.80 17.23 -13.78
CA HIS A 74 -11.97 16.66 -12.44
C HIS A 74 -12.99 15.51 -12.36
N CYS A 75 -13.55 15.05 -13.47
CA CYS A 75 -14.58 14.00 -13.49
C CYS A 75 -14.09 12.56 -13.35
N TRP A 76 -12.80 12.33 -13.14
CA TRP A 76 -12.16 11.02 -13.23
C TRP A 76 -12.20 10.23 -11.93
N TYR A 77 -13.22 9.37 -11.73
CA TYR A 77 -13.24 8.37 -10.64
C TYR A 77 -12.72 8.90 -9.29
N GLN A 78 -13.12 10.12 -8.93
CA GLN A 78 -12.71 10.82 -7.71
C GLN A 78 -13.62 10.45 -6.52
N HIS A 79 -13.84 9.17 -6.29
CA HIS A 79 -14.74 8.67 -5.26
C HIS A 79 -14.39 9.18 -3.87
N TYR A 80 -13.10 9.23 -3.54
CA TYR A 80 -12.66 9.67 -2.21
C TYR A 80 -12.81 11.18 -2.01
N VAL A 81 -12.79 11.97 -3.08
CA VAL A 81 -13.13 13.41 -3.00
C VAL A 81 -14.58 13.57 -2.63
N TYR A 82 -15.50 12.85 -3.27
CA TYR A 82 -16.93 12.90 -2.95
C TYR A 82 -17.21 12.38 -1.53
N LEU A 83 -16.55 11.30 -1.10
CA LEU A 83 -16.66 10.82 0.27
C LEU A 83 -16.13 11.86 1.27
N ALA A 84 -14.98 12.48 1.00
CA ALA A 84 -14.44 13.54 1.85
C ALA A 84 -15.40 14.74 1.92
N LYS A 85 -16.01 15.14 0.79
CA LYS A 85 -17.01 16.20 0.75
C LYS A 85 -18.25 15.85 1.58
N ALA A 86 -18.79 14.62 1.47
CA ALA A 86 -19.89 14.17 2.28
C ALA A 86 -19.53 14.20 3.78
N LEU A 87 -18.32 13.75 4.14
CA LEU A 87 -17.83 13.81 5.52
C LEU A 87 -17.73 15.25 6.06
N THR A 88 -17.37 16.25 5.25
CA THR A 88 -17.38 17.66 5.69
C THR A 88 -18.79 18.17 6.01
N GLN A 89 -19.81 17.52 5.46
CA GLN A 89 -21.23 17.82 5.69
C GLN A 89 -21.86 16.94 6.80
N GLY A 90 -21.05 16.11 7.48
CA GLY A 90 -21.52 15.22 8.55
C GLY A 90 -22.36 14.04 8.05
N THR A 91 -22.20 13.63 6.78
CA THR A 91 -22.95 12.52 6.18
C THR A 91 -22.04 11.53 5.48
N LEU A 92 -22.53 10.29 5.26
CA LEU A 92 -21.90 9.28 4.42
C LEU A 92 -22.57 9.17 3.04
N ASP A 93 -23.71 9.87 2.87
CA ASP A 93 -24.48 9.91 1.62
C ASP A 93 -23.78 10.81 0.60
N VAL A 94 -23.11 10.19 -0.36
CA VAL A 94 -22.35 10.92 -1.40
C VAL A 94 -23.23 11.60 -2.46
N SER A 95 -24.55 11.33 -2.49
CA SER A 95 -25.47 12.07 -3.35
C SER A 95 -25.55 13.55 -2.94
N LYS A 96 -25.26 13.87 -1.68
CA LYS A 96 -25.20 15.23 -1.15
C LYS A 96 -23.87 15.95 -1.44
N ALA A 97 -22.89 15.25 -2.01
CA ALA A 97 -21.56 15.76 -2.25
C ALA A 97 -21.33 16.17 -3.71
N GLU A 98 -22.40 16.52 -4.45
CA GLU A 98 -22.33 16.89 -5.88
C GLU A 98 -21.82 15.77 -6.79
N MET A 99 -21.85 14.50 -6.32
CA MET A 99 -21.47 13.35 -7.13
C MET A 99 -22.51 13.17 -8.25
N PRO A 100 -22.10 12.94 -9.52
CA PRO A 100 -23.01 12.72 -10.64
C PRO A 100 -24.02 11.60 -10.34
N ASP A 101 -25.24 11.70 -10.91
CA ASP A 101 -26.32 10.73 -10.69
C ASP A 101 -25.89 9.31 -11.04
N TYR A 102 -25.17 9.17 -12.14
CA TYR A 102 -24.48 7.94 -12.48
C TYR A 102 -22.99 8.05 -12.19
N TYR A 103 -22.50 7.21 -11.29
CA TYR A 103 -21.08 7.11 -10.96
C TYR A 103 -20.74 5.65 -10.65
N GLN A 104 -19.77 5.10 -11.38
CA GLN A 104 -19.38 3.70 -11.26
C GLN A 104 -19.00 3.36 -9.81
N ASP A 105 -19.28 2.12 -9.40
CA ASP A 105 -18.98 1.59 -8.08
C ASP A 105 -19.65 2.35 -6.91
N SER A 106 -20.71 3.12 -7.16
CA SER A 106 -21.59 3.60 -6.08
C SER A 106 -22.73 2.61 -5.83
N VAL A 107 -23.19 2.54 -4.58
CA VAL A 107 -24.26 1.64 -4.13
C VAL A 107 -25.39 2.47 -3.55
N THR A 108 -26.61 2.20 -3.97
CA THR A 108 -27.82 2.80 -3.37
C THR A 108 -28.39 1.84 -2.32
N GLU A 109 -28.52 2.33 -1.09
CA GLU A 109 -29.12 1.63 0.03
C GLU A 109 -30.04 2.59 0.79
N ASP A 110 -31.29 2.20 1.08
CA ASP A 110 -32.29 3.04 1.77
C ASP A 110 -32.47 4.44 1.18
N GLY A 111 -32.42 4.56 -0.15
CA GLY A 111 -32.58 5.85 -0.84
C GLY A 111 -31.38 6.80 -0.71
N LYS A 112 -30.27 6.33 -0.12
CA LYS A 112 -29.00 7.06 -0.02
C LYS A 112 -27.94 6.39 -0.88
N ARG A 113 -26.95 7.14 -1.31
CA ARG A 113 -25.87 6.63 -2.15
C ARG A 113 -24.57 6.57 -1.36
N TYR A 114 -23.95 5.40 -1.34
CA TYR A 114 -22.74 5.11 -0.59
C TYR A 114 -21.65 4.60 -1.52
N LEU A 115 -20.38 4.75 -1.08
CA LEU A 115 -19.22 4.15 -1.75
C LEU A 115 -18.80 2.89 -0.98
N PRO A 116 -18.58 1.75 -1.65
CA PRO A 116 -18.20 0.49 -1.01
C PRO A 116 -16.72 0.43 -0.63
N PHE A 117 -16.06 1.57 -0.54
CA PHE A 117 -14.63 1.68 -0.27
C PHE A 117 -14.35 2.06 1.18
N PRO A 118 -13.17 1.64 1.72
CA PRO A 118 -12.74 2.06 3.05
C PRO A 118 -12.43 3.56 3.09
N PRO A 119 -12.68 4.25 4.22
CA PRO A 119 -12.68 5.72 4.27
C PRO A 119 -11.29 6.37 4.45
N GLY A 120 -10.24 5.58 4.72
CA GLY A 120 -8.91 6.12 5.03
C GLY A 120 -8.37 7.11 4.00
N PRO A 121 -8.42 6.81 2.68
CA PRO A 121 -7.99 7.75 1.66
C PRO A 121 -8.81 9.05 1.64
N ALA A 122 -10.12 8.99 1.89
CA ALA A 122 -10.95 10.18 1.99
C ALA A 122 -10.59 11.04 3.22
N LEU A 123 -10.21 10.42 4.34
CA LEU A 123 -9.76 11.13 5.53
C LEU A 123 -8.46 11.91 5.29
N LEU A 124 -7.56 11.40 4.43
CA LEU A 124 -6.36 12.14 4.00
C LEU A 124 -6.73 13.37 3.13
N LEU A 125 -7.78 13.27 2.32
CA LEU A 125 -8.24 14.36 1.46
C LEU A 125 -9.07 15.39 2.22
N LEU A 126 -9.62 15.03 3.38
CA LEU A 126 -10.59 15.84 4.13
C LEU A 126 -10.15 17.32 4.32
N PRO A 127 -8.93 17.63 4.78
CA PRO A 127 -8.52 19.03 4.99
C PRO A 127 -8.45 19.83 3.68
N PHE A 128 -8.13 19.17 2.58
CA PHE A 128 -8.03 19.81 1.26
C PHE A 128 -9.41 20.02 0.65
N VAL A 129 -10.27 19.00 0.71
CA VAL A 129 -11.66 19.07 0.22
C VAL A 129 -12.50 20.03 1.06
N ALA A 130 -12.21 20.21 2.35
CA ALA A 130 -12.85 21.23 3.17
C ALA A 130 -12.57 22.64 2.68
N VAL A 131 -11.42 22.89 2.04
CA VAL A 131 -11.02 24.21 1.50
C VAL A 131 -11.42 24.38 0.05
N TRP A 132 -11.15 23.38 -0.80
CA TRP A 132 -11.32 23.49 -2.26
C TRP A 132 -12.54 22.74 -2.80
N GLY A 133 -13.32 22.06 -1.95
CA GLY A 133 -14.49 21.30 -2.38
C GLY A 133 -14.15 20.15 -3.32
N THR A 134 -15.06 19.89 -4.25
CA THR A 134 -14.92 18.84 -5.27
C THR A 134 -13.98 19.23 -6.42
N ASP A 135 -13.48 20.45 -6.46
CA ASP A 135 -12.44 20.87 -7.41
C ASP A 135 -11.05 20.34 -7.05
N PHE A 136 -10.86 19.81 -5.83
CA PHE A 136 -9.62 19.16 -5.44
C PHE A 136 -9.48 17.81 -6.16
N SER A 137 -8.28 17.49 -6.65
CA SER A 137 -8.03 16.25 -7.39
C SER A 137 -7.33 15.19 -6.56
N GLU A 138 -7.98 14.01 -6.37
CA GLU A 138 -7.32 12.86 -5.71
C GLU A 138 -6.15 12.32 -6.53
N VAL A 139 -6.17 12.48 -7.85
CA VAL A 139 -5.08 12.03 -8.73
C VAL A 139 -3.81 12.84 -8.48
N TYR A 140 -3.91 14.17 -8.44
CA TYR A 140 -2.74 15.00 -8.13
C TYR A 140 -2.23 14.76 -6.71
N PHE A 141 -3.14 14.54 -5.78
CA PHE A 141 -2.75 14.18 -4.42
C PHE A 141 -2.04 12.81 -4.38
N SER A 142 -2.52 11.82 -5.14
CA SER A 142 -1.89 10.51 -5.29
C SER A 142 -0.47 10.60 -5.84
N ILE A 143 -0.23 11.45 -6.83
CA ILE A 143 1.09 11.73 -7.40
C ILE A 143 2.04 12.27 -6.31
N VAL A 144 1.60 13.27 -5.56
CA VAL A 144 2.39 13.84 -4.47
C VAL A 144 2.66 12.81 -3.38
N LEU A 145 1.63 12.08 -2.95
CA LEU A 145 1.74 11.05 -1.90
C LEU A 145 2.65 9.90 -2.36
N GLY A 146 2.58 9.52 -3.64
CA GLY A 146 3.46 8.55 -4.26
C GLY A 146 4.94 8.96 -4.19
N ALA A 147 5.24 10.23 -4.49
CA ALA A 147 6.59 10.77 -4.35
C ALA A 147 7.06 10.81 -2.88
N VAL A 148 6.16 11.13 -1.93
CA VAL A 148 6.44 11.03 -0.48
C VAL A 148 6.74 9.59 -0.08
N ASN A 149 6.02 8.59 -0.61
CA ASN A 149 6.29 7.17 -0.34
C ASN A 149 7.71 6.77 -0.74
N VAL A 150 8.25 7.31 -1.85
CA VAL A 150 9.63 7.05 -2.28
C VAL A 150 10.64 7.59 -1.26
N VAL A 151 10.40 8.79 -0.70
CA VAL A 151 11.23 9.37 0.37
C VAL A 151 11.16 8.55 1.64
N LEU A 152 9.95 8.14 2.06
CA LEU A 152 9.76 7.31 3.24
C LEU A 152 10.45 5.95 3.08
N PHE A 153 10.41 5.36 1.89
CA PHE A 153 11.12 4.11 1.61
C PHE A 153 12.64 4.29 1.69
N TRP A 154 13.20 5.37 1.10
CA TRP A 154 14.62 5.69 1.27
C TRP A 154 15.01 5.81 2.75
N TYR A 155 14.17 6.49 3.54
CA TYR A 155 14.39 6.65 4.97
C TYR A 155 14.30 5.31 5.72
N LEU A 156 13.32 4.46 5.39
CA LEU A 156 13.18 3.10 5.92
C LEU A 156 14.44 2.26 5.65
N LEU A 157 14.97 2.29 4.41
CA LEU A 157 16.20 1.59 4.05
C LEU A 157 17.42 2.11 4.83
N THR A 158 17.43 3.40 5.16
CA THR A 158 18.48 4.00 5.99
C THR A 158 18.43 3.48 7.43
N LEU A 159 17.24 3.37 8.01
CA LEU A 159 17.05 2.76 9.34
C LEU A 159 17.39 1.28 9.36
N LEU A 160 17.13 0.55 8.30
CA LEU A 160 17.47 -0.86 8.13
C LEU A 160 18.97 -1.11 7.88
N LYS A 161 19.75 -0.04 7.73
CA LYS A 161 21.21 -0.08 7.53
C LYS A 161 21.62 -0.97 6.34
N VAL A 162 20.91 -0.88 5.23
CA VAL A 162 21.32 -1.50 3.97
C VAL A 162 22.46 -0.69 3.33
N SER A 163 23.25 -1.32 2.45
CA SER A 163 24.36 -0.66 1.80
C SER A 163 23.90 0.53 0.96
N ASN A 164 24.75 1.54 0.78
CA ASN A 164 24.43 2.70 -0.04
C ASN A 164 24.12 2.30 -1.49
N THR A 165 24.86 1.36 -2.06
CA THR A 165 24.56 0.83 -3.40
C THR A 165 23.15 0.27 -3.48
N THR A 166 22.76 -0.55 -2.50
CA THR A 166 21.39 -1.11 -2.43
C THR A 166 20.35 0.00 -2.32
N LYS A 167 20.56 1.03 -1.50
CA LYS A 167 19.63 2.16 -1.40
C LYS A 167 19.44 2.85 -2.75
N TRP A 168 20.55 3.17 -3.46
CA TRP A 168 20.49 3.86 -4.75
C TRP A 168 19.92 3.04 -5.90
N LEU A 169 19.85 1.72 -5.76
CA LEU A 169 19.16 0.84 -6.72
C LEU A 169 17.71 0.60 -6.34
N MET A 170 17.44 0.40 -5.05
CA MET A 170 16.11 0.05 -4.58
C MET A 170 15.13 1.22 -4.58
N VAL A 171 15.62 2.46 -4.39
CA VAL A 171 14.75 3.64 -4.41
C VAL A 171 14.18 3.92 -5.80
N PRO A 172 14.99 3.98 -6.88
CA PRO A 172 14.44 4.06 -8.25
C PRO A 172 13.62 2.82 -8.64
N PHE A 173 14.01 1.63 -8.18
CA PHE A 173 13.21 0.44 -8.42
C PHE A 173 11.80 0.57 -7.82
N PHE A 174 11.69 1.00 -6.57
CA PHE A 174 10.38 1.24 -5.95
C PHE A 174 9.61 2.33 -6.70
N ALA A 175 10.27 3.44 -7.02
CA ALA A 175 9.64 4.60 -7.66
C ALA A 175 9.12 4.30 -9.07
N PHE A 176 9.86 3.53 -9.87
CA PHE A 176 9.64 3.42 -11.33
C PHE A 176 9.54 1.98 -11.84
N GLY A 177 10.06 1.01 -11.11
CA GLY A 177 10.13 -0.40 -11.49
C GLY A 177 9.12 -1.29 -10.77
N THR A 178 8.15 -0.72 -10.08
CA THR A 178 7.08 -1.45 -9.39
C THR A 178 5.71 -0.88 -9.74
N GLU A 179 4.66 -1.60 -9.35
CA GLU A 179 3.27 -1.17 -9.51
C GLU A 179 2.96 0.16 -8.79
N GLN A 180 3.83 0.61 -7.87
CA GLN A 180 3.72 1.91 -7.22
C GLN A 180 3.70 3.08 -8.22
N PHE A 181 4.53 2.99 -9.29
CA PHE A 181 4.56 4.00 -10.34
C PHE A 181 3.18 4.15 -10.99
N TYR A 182 2.64 3.03 -11.47
CA TYR A 182 1.34 3.01 -12.13
C TYR A 182 0.21 3.46 -11.19
N ALA A 183 0.21 2.96 -9.96
CA ALA A 183 -0.81 3.31 -8.98
C ALA A 183 -0.77 4.80 -8.60
N ALA A 184 0.41 5.36 -8.38
CA ALA A 184 0.58 6.76 -8.01
C ALA A 184 0.16 7.71 -9.14
N THR A 185 0.51 7.38 -10.39
CA THR A 185 0.21 8.23 -11.56
C THR A 185 -1.22 8.07 -12.06
N THR A 186 -1.83 6.88 -11.94
CA THR A 186 -3.25 6.67 -12.24
C THR A 186 -4.13 7.36 -11.20
N GLY A 187 -3.83 7.23 -9.92
CA GLY A 187 -4.36 8.00 -8.80
C GLY A 187 -5.87 7.97 -8.59
N THR A 188 -6.63 7.16 -9.34
CA THR A 188 -8.07 7.00 -9.17
C THR A 188 -8.37 6.06 -7.99
N VAL A 189 -9.62 6.00 -7.57
CA VAL A 189 -10.07 5.28 -6.36
C VAL A 189 -9.41 3.90 -6.14
N TRP A 190 -9.35 3.06 -7.18
CA TRP A 190 -8.79 1.69 -7.08
C TRP A 190 -7.27 1.65 -6.92
N PHE A 191 -6.59 2.75 -7.17
CA PHE A 191 -5.13 2.89 -7.11
C PHE A 191 -4.70 3.77 -5.95
N TYR A 192 -5.35 4.90 -5.74
CA TYR A 192 -5.05 5.82 -4.66
C TYR A 192 -5.16 5.16 -3.28
N GLY A 193 -6.15 4.26 -3.09
CA GLY A 193 -6.26 3.46 -1.86
C GLY A 193 -4.99 2.68 -1.51
N HIS A 194 -4.31 2.10 -2.52
CA HIS A 194 -3.02 1.41 -2.32
C HIS A 194 -1.88 2.38 -1.99
N VAL A 195 -1.83 3.54 -2.68
CA VAL A 195 -0.80 4.56 -2.43
C VAL A 195 -0.90 5.08 -1.00
N ALA A 196 -2.13 5.33 -0.51
CA ALA A 196 -2.41 5.73 0.87
C ALA A 196 -2.04 4.62 1.88
N ALA A 197 -2.37 3.37 1.58
CA ALA A 197 -2.01 2.24 2.46
C ALA A 197 -0.50 2.09 2.58
N ILE A 198 0.26 2.17 1.47
CA ILE A 198 1.72 2.13 1.48
C ILE A 198 2.29 3.25 2.34
N PHE A 199 1.78 4.47 2.21
CA PHE A 199 2.19 5.60 3.03
C PHE A 199 2.10 5.28 4.52
N PHE A 200 0.96 4.78 4.97
CA PHE A 200 0.76 4.46 6.37
C PHE A 200 1.55 3.22 6.83
N VAL A 201 1.70 2.19 5.99
CA VAL A 201 2.53 1.02 6.32
C VAL A 201 4.01 1.42 6.46
N LEU A 202 4.52 2.28 5.58
CA LEU A 202 5.89 2.79 5.70
C LEU A 202 6.09 3.60 6.98
N LEU A 203 5.14 4.47 7.34
CA LEU A 203 5.18 5.20 8.62
C LEU A 203 5.11 4.26 9.83
N ALA A 204 4.27 3.22 9.78
CA ALA A 204 4.16 2.23 10.84
C ALA A 204 5.48 1.46 11.03
N LEU A 205 6.11 1.03 9.94
CA LEU A 205 7.42 0.34 9.95
C LEU A 205 8.54 1.27 10.48
N ILE A 206 8.56 2.53 10.05
CA ILE A 206 9.51 3.53 10.53
C ILE A 206 9.33 3.77 12.03
N ALA A 207 8.08 3.94 12.49
CA ALA A 207 7.77 4.12 13.91
C ALA A 207 8.20 2.92 14.75
N LEU A 208 7.98 1.70 14.25
CA LEU A 208 8.40 0.45 14.87
C LEU A 208 9.92 0.36 15.00
N LEU A 209 10.66 0.70 13.95
CA LEU A 209 12.13 0.71 13.91
C LEU A 209 12.74 1.79 14.82
N ARG A 210 12.09 2.93 14.92
CA ARG A 210 12.51 4.01 15.83
C ARG A 210 12.18 3.75 17.29
N ASN A 211 11.59 2.60 17.58
CA ASN A 211 11.17 2.23 18.94
C ASN A 211 10.25 3.30 19.56
N SER A 212 9.39 3.88 18.72
CA SER A 212 8.40 4.87 19.14
C SER A 212 7.43 4.29 20.17
N TRP A 213 6.68 5.15 20.84
CA TRP A 213 5.60 4.69 21.72
C TRP A 213 4.64 3.77 20.94
N PRO A 214 4.27 2.59 21.49
CA PRO A 214 3.58 1.53 20.73
C PRO A 214 2.24 1.93 20.08
N VAL A 215 1.59 2.97 20.59
CA VAL A 215 0.39 3.54 19.94
C VAL A 215 0.70 4.12 18.56
N ILE A 216 1.90 4.69 18.34
CA ILE A 216 2.23 5.37 17.08
C ILE A 216 2.22 4.40 15.89
N PRO A 217 2.95 3.26 15.91
CA PRO A 217 2.82 2.28 14.82
C PRO A 217 1.41 1.68 14.73
N ALA A 218 0.65 1.60 15.84
CA ALA A 218 -0.74 1.16 15.81
C ALA A 218 -1.65 2.15 15.08
N LEU A 219 -1.51 3.46 15.34
CA LEU A 219 -2.26 4.49 14.61
C LEU A 219 -2.00 4.43 13.11
N PHE A 220 -0.74 4.34 12.70
CA PHE A 220 -0.41 4.26 11.28
C PHE A 220 -0.92 2.95 10.65
N LEU A 221 -0.80 1.81 11.33
CA LEU A 221 -1.36 0.55 10.81
C LEU A 221 -2.90 0.59 10.77
N GLY A 222 -3.54 1.27 11.73
CA GLY A 222 -4.98 1.52 11.73
C GLY A 222 -5.45 2.36 10.54
N PHE A 223 -4.72 3.42 10.18
CA PHE A 223 -5.01 4.19 8.97
C PHE A 223 -4.70 3.39 7.69
N ALA A 224 -3.66 2.55 7.69
CA ALA A 224 -3.43 1.60 6.59
C ALA A 224 -4.61 0.65 6.41
N PHE A 225 -5.14 0.10 7.51
CA PHE A 225 -6.35 -0.74 7.54
C PHE A 225 -7.57 -0.02 6.96
N LEU A 226 -7.81 1.22 7.37
CA LEU A 226 -8.91 2.04 6.83
C LEU A 226 -8.66 2.49 5.38
N SER A 227 -7.48 2.26 4.82
CA SER A 227 -7.17 2.50 3.40
C SER A 227 -7.26 1.22 2.56
N ARG A 228 -6.77 0.10 3.11
CA ARG A 228 -6.79 -1.25 2.52
C ARG A 228 -6.88 -2.27 3.63
N GLU A 229 -8.03 -2.90 3.75
CA GLU A 229 -8.38 -3.77 4.89
C GLU A 229 -7.37 -4.92 5.13
N PRO A 230 -6.79 -5.58 4.10
CA PRO A 230 -5.85 -6.67 4.31
C PRO A 230 -4.61 -6.30 5.11
N THR A 231 -4.23 -5.01 5.15
CA THR A 231 -3.02 -4.54 5.82
C THR A 231 -3.05 -4.76 7.35
N VAL A 232 -4.23 -4.80 7.97
CA VAL A 232 -4.37 -5.05 9.42
C VAL A 232 -3.88 -6.45 9.82
N LEU A 233 -3.87 -7.39 8.89
CA LEU A 233 -3.39 -8.76 9.16
C LEU A 233 -1.90 -8.80 9.50
N ALA A 234 -1.15 -7.72 9.27
CA ALA A 234 0.20 -7.58 9.79
C ALA A 234 0.24 -7.25 11.31
N ALA A 235 -0.88 -6.89 11.95
CA ALA A 235 -0.89 -6.49 13.37
C ALA A 235 -0.29 -7.53 14.32
N PRO A 236 -0.56 -8.85 14.22
CA PRO A 236 0.09 -9.85 15.05
C PRO A 236 1.62 -9.86 14.88
N VAL A 237 2.10 -9.57 13.66
CA VAL A 237 3.53 -9.51 13.36
C VAL A 237 4.17 -8.28 14.01
N PHE A 238 3.50 -7.14 14.02
CA PHE A 238 3.94 -5.93 14.72
C PHE A 238 3.97 -6.14 16.25
N ALA A 239 2.93 -6.75 16.80
CA ALA A 239 2.89 -7.12 18.22
C ALA A 239 4.05 -8.07 18.58
N TYR A 240 4.30 -9.10 17.76
CA TYR A 240 5.44 -10.00 17.92
C TYR A 240 6.78 -9.26 17.87
N TRP A 241 6.95 -8.32 16.95
CA TRP A 241 8.16 -7.50 16.90
C TRP A 241 8.38 -6.71 18.20
N LEU A 242 7.32 -6.09 18.74
CA LEU A 242 7.40 -5.33 20.00
C LEU A 242 7.74 -6.23 21.19
N LEU A 243 7.21 -7.47 21.21
CA LEU A 243 7.59 -8.48 22.21
C LEU A 243 9.08 -8.86 22.07
N ARG A 244 9.54 -9.13 20.85
CA ARG A 244 10.94 -9.51 20.56
C ARG A 244 11.97 -8.44 20.92
N GLN A 245 11.58 -7.19 21.04
CA GLN A 245 12.46 -6.12 21.53
C GLN A 245 12.80 -6.24 23.01
N ARG A 246 12.02 -7.02 23.77
CA ARG A 246 12.14 -7.14 25.23
C ARG A 246 12.48 -8.55 25.67
N VAL A 247 11.87 -9.53 25.05
CA VAL A 247 12.01 -10.94 25.45
C VAL A 247 12.52 -11.77 24.29
N ASP A 248 13.41 -12.71 24.57
CA ASP A 248 13.94 -13.62 23.55
C ASP A 248 12.99 -14.80 23.35
N VAL A 249 11.92 -14.55 22.59
CA VAL A 249 10.93 -15.55 22.21
C VAL A 249 11.01 -15.84 20.71
N ASN A 250 10.94 -17.12 20.35
CA ASN A 250 10.95 -17.55 18.96
C ASN A 250 9.72 -18.40 18.66
N LEU A 251 8.79 -17.85 17.89
CA LEU A 251 7.57 -18.53 17.47
C LEU A 251 7.81 -19.52 16.31
N TRP A 252 8.97 -19.47 15.66
CA TRP A 252 9.27 -20.39 14.56
C TRP A 252 9.56 -21.81 15.04
N ASP A 253 10.16 -21.98 16.22
CA ASP A 253 10.52 -23.30 16.72
C ASP A 253 9.28 -24.16 17.05
N PRO A 254 8.25 -23.63 17.75
CA PRO A 254 7.00 -24.37 17.89
C PRO A 254 6.29 -24.59 16.54
N LEU A 255 6.33 -23.63 15.61
CA LEU A 255 5.73 -23.78 14.29
C LEU A 255 6.42 -24.87 13.45
N LYS A 256 7.75 -24.95 13.47
CA LYS A 256 8.51 -26.06 12.83
C LYS A 256 8.11 -27.41 13.38
N ASP A 257 8.02 -27.55 14.73
CA ASP A 257 7.61 -28.79 15.35
C ASP A 257 6.17 -29.15 14.95
N LEU A 258 5.26 -28.16 14.83
CA LEU A 258 3.90 -28.41 14.37
C LEU A 258 3.85 -28.92 12.93
N VAL A 259 4.63 -28.33 12.03
CA VAL A 259 4.76 -28.75 10.62
C VAL A 259 5.36 -30.17 10.54
N GLN A 260 6.23 -30.53 11.48
CA GLN A 260 6.81 -31.87 11.58
C GLN A 260 5.91 -32.86 12.37
N LEU A 261 4.66 -32.50 12.66
CA LEU A 261 3.69 -33.28 13.43
C LEU A 261 4.16 -33.63 14.87
N ARG A 262 5.12 -32.86 15.41
CA ARG A 262 5.61 -32.99 16.78
C ARG A 262 4.76 -32.16 17.75
N ILE A 263 3.49 -32.48 17.86
CA ILE A 263 2.48 -31.66 18.54
C ILE A 263 2.85 -31.38 20.02
N LEU A 264 3.30 -32.39 20.77
CA LEU A 264 3.71 -32.20 22.17
C LEU A 264 4.94 -31.30 22.34
N ALA A 265 5.91 -31.40 21.42
CA ALA A 265 7.09 -30.54 21.44
C ALA A 265 6.71 -29.09 21.09
N ALA A 266 5.88 -28.90 20.07
CA ALA A 266 5.32 -27.60 19.71
C ALA A 266 4.57 -26.95 20.86
N TRP A 267 3.70 -27.73 21.53
CA TRP A 267 2.92 -27.26 22.69
C TRP A 267 3.82 -26.82 23.84
N ARG A 268 4.81 -27.65 24.22
CA ARG A 268 5.76 -27.31 25.30
C ARG A 268 6.51 -26.00 24.99
N LYS A 269 7.00 -25.82 23.76
CA LYS A 269 7.67 -24.60 23.33
C LYS A 269 6.73 -23.41 23.36
N LEU A 270 5.50 -23.57 22.89
CA LEU A 270 4.49 -22.49 22.93
C LEU A 270 4.17 -22.06 24.37
N VAL A 271 3.98 -23.03 25.28
CA VAL A 271 3.78 -22.76 26.71
C VAL A 271 4.96 -21.97 27.30
N ASN A 272 6.20 -22.33 26.93
CA ASN A 272 7.38 -21.61 27.38
C ASN A 272 7.42 -20.18 26.82
N VAL A 273 7.08 -19.98 25.56
CA VAL A 273 6.95 -18.63 24.97
C VAL A 273 5.92 -17.82 25.74
N VAL A 274 4.73 -18.37 25.98
CA VAL A 274 3.67 -17.70 26.74
C VAL A 274 4.14 -17.34 28.16
N LYS A 275 4.76 -18.27 28.89
CA LYS A 275 5.30 -18.03 30.23
C LYS A 275 6.35 -16.91 30.23
N THR A 276 7.26 -16.90 29.24
CA THR A 276 8.31 -15.89 29.10
C THR A 276 7.69 -14.50 28.85
N VAL A 277 6.70 -14.43 27.97
CA VAL A 277 5.99 -13.19 27.66
C VAL A 277 5.19 -12.70 28.87
N LEU A 278 4.45 -13.57 29.56
CA LEU A 278 3.69 -13.25 30.77
C LEU A 278 4.59 -12.82 31.94
N GLY A 279 5.84 -13.25 31.96
CA GLY A 279 6.84 -12.86 32.96
C GLY A 279 7.39 -11.44 32.79
N ASP A 280 7.28 -10.84 31.60
CA ASP A 280 7.75 -9.46 31.33
C ASP A 280 6.57 -8.49 31.18
N LYS A 281 6.24 -7.80 32.27
CA LYS A 281 5.14 -6.81 32.30
C LYS A 281 5.32 -5.70 31.27
N GLN A 282 6.56 -5.32 30.96
CA GLN A 282 6.84 -4.24 30.00
C GLN A 282 6.65 -4.73 28.55
N ALA A 283 6.97 -5.98 28.24
CA ALA A 283 6.66 -6.58 26.94
C ALA A 283 5.15 -6.67 26.72
N LEU A 284 4.41 -7.14 27.74
CA LEU A 284 2.94 -7.17 27.69
C LEU A 284 2.33 -5.80 27.53
N TRP A 285 2.83 -4.82 28.29
CA TRP A 285 2.35 -3.44 28.18
C TRP A 285 2.57 -2.87 26.78
N ARG A 286 3.74 -3.10 26.18
CA ARG A 286 4.04 -2.63 24.81
C ARG A 286 3.12 -3.26 23.77
N ALA A 287 2.97 -4.57 23.79
CA ALA A 287 2.08 -5.28 22.87
C ALA A 287 0.61 -4.93 23.11
N GLY A 288 0.17 -4.86 24.38
CA GLY A 288 -1.18 -4.47 24.77
C GLY A 288 -1.52 -3.03 24.36
N THR A 289 -0.61 -2.09 24.55
CA THR A 289 -0.77 -0.69 24.12
C THR A 289 -0.88 -0.57 22.60
N PHE A 290 -0.10 -1.36 21.86
CA PHE A 290 -0.22 -1.43 20.41
C PHE A 290 -1.60 -1.98 19.99
N CYS A 291 -2.02 -3.11 20.56
CA CYS A 291 -3.33 -3.69 20.27
C CYS A 291 -4.47 -2.72 20.63
N ALA A 292 -4.41 -2.08 21.81
CA ALA A 292 -5.38 -1.08 22.23
C ALA A 292 -5.45 0.12 21.28
N GLY A 293 -4.31 0.54 20.71
CA GLY A 293 -4.25 1.60 19.72
C GLY A 293 -4.92 1.25 18.38
N LEU A 294 -5.07 -0.05 18.05
CA LEU A 294 -5.80 -0.51 16.86
C LEU A 294 -7.30 -0.61 17.06
N VAL A 295 -7.75 -0.84 18.30
CA VAL A 295 -9.19 -1.07 18.63
C VAL A 295 -10.09 0.03 18.08
N PRO A 296 -9.80 1.34 18.20
CA PRO A 296 -10.66 2.39 17.67
C PRO A 296 -10.88 2.26 16.15
N PHE A 297 -9.86 1.85 15.39
CA PHE A 297 -9.96 1.68 13.94
C PHE A 297 -10.84 0.48 13.57
N VAL A 298 -10.73 -0.61 14.30
CA VAL A 298 -11.57 -1.81 14.12
C VAL A 298 -13.03 -1.50 14.46
N ILE A 299 -13.27 -0.81 15.58
CA ILE A 299 -14.63 -0.36 15.95
C ILE A 299 -15.18 0.58 14.89
N PHE A 300 -14.38 1.57 14.46
CA PHE A 300 -14.80 2.51 13.42
C PHE A 300 -15.16 1.80 12.12
N PHE A 301 -14.38 0.81 11.69
CA PHE A 301 -14.66 0.01 10.49
C PHE A 301 -16.04 -0.67 10.58
N PHE A 302 -16.33 -1.32 11.69
CA PHE A 302 -17.62 -1.99 11.87
C PHE A 302 -18.78 -0.99 11.95
N VAL A 303 -18.62 0.11 12.68
CA VAL A 303 -19.63 1.18 12.74
C VAL A 303 -19.87 1.78 11.35
N TYR A 304 -18.82 2.00 10.58
CA TYR A 304 -18.88 2.54 9.22
C TYR A 304 -19.63 1.60 8.26
N ASN A 305 -19.42 0.28 8.37
CA ASN A 305 -20.15 -0.70 7.57
C ASN A 305 -21.63 -0.78 7.98
N VAL A 306 -21.92 -0.88 9.27
CA VAL A 306 -23.31 -0.93 9.78
C VAL A 306 -24.08 0.34 9.40
N ALA A 307 -23.45 1.50 9.48
CA ALA A 307 -24.09 2.79 9.14
C ALA A 307 -24.47 2.92 7.66
N ARG A 308 -23.82 2.16 6.77
CA ARG A 308 -24.08 2.18 5.33
C ARG A 308 -24.89 0.99 4.83
N PHE A 309 -24.61 -0.20 5.34
CA PHE A 309 -25.06 -1.47 4.76
C PHE A 309 -25.66 -2.43 5.80
N HIS A 310 -25.91 -1.97 7.04
CA HIS A 310 -26.55 -2.72 8.13
C HIS A 310 -25.83 -4.00 8.59
N GLY A 311 -24.66 -4.33 8.02
CA GLY A 311 -23.86 -5.51 8.36
C GLY A 311 -22.46 -5.16 8.85
N LEU A 312 -21.96 -5.86 9.90
CA LEU A 312 -20.60 -5.62 10.42
C LEU A 312 -19.50 -5.85 9.35
N PHE A 313 -19.67 -6.87 8.54
CA PHE A 313 -18.72 -7.27 7.49
C PHE A 313 -19.20 -6.92 6.09
N ASP A 314 -20.37 -6.30 5.97
CA ASP A 314 -20.90 -5.88 4.68
C ASP A 314 -20.29 -4.53 4.29
N THR A 315 -19.46 -4.56 3.25
CA THR A 315 -18.88 -3.37 2.63
C THR A 315 -19.74 -2.81 1.51
N GLY A 316 -20.86 -3.46 1.15
CA GLY A 316 -21.72 -3.11 0.03
C GLY A 316 -21.13 -3.48 -1.34
N TYR A 317 -19.96 -4.08 -1.40
CA TYR A 317 -19.27 -4.32 -2.67
C TYR A 317 -20.03 -5.27 -3.60
N HIS A 318 -20.72 -6.25 -3.05
CA HIS A 318 -21.56 -7.19 -3.82
C HIS A 318 -22.77 -6.52 -4.49
N LYS A 319 -23.22 -5.36 -4.00
CA LYS A 319 -24.36 -4.58 -4.51
C LYS A 319 -23.97 -3.59 -5.63
N VAL A 320 -22.69 -3.46 -5.96
CA VAL A 320 -22.14 -2.45 -6.87
C VAL A 320 -22.86 -2.65 -8.19
N TYR A 321 -23.46 -3.00 -8.86
CA TYR A 321 -24.21 -3.01 -10.11
C TYR A 321 -25.71 -3.32 -9.94
N GLU A 322 -26.19 -3.66 -8.74
CA GLU A 322 -27.59 -4.03 -8.52
C GLU A 322 -28.54 -2.89 -8.87
N GLY A 323 -28.28 -1.70 -8.34
CA GLY A 323 -29.13 -0.53 -8.58
C GLY A 323 -29.05 0.04 -10.00
N TYR A 324 -28.08 -0.36 -10.78
CA TYR A 324 -27.77 0.21 -12.09
C TYR A 324 -28.01 -0.76 -13.24
N LEU A 325 -27.55 -2.01 -13.14
CA LEU A 325 -27.74 -3.03 -14.15
C LEU A 325 -28.75 -4.10 -13.75
N GLY A 326 -29.27 -4.08 -12.51
CA GLY A 326 -30.12 -5.13 -11.98
C GLY A 326 -29.41 -6.47 -11.78
N ILE A 327 -28.08 -6.49 -11.82
CA ILE A 327 -27.24 -7.68 -11.63
C ILE A 327 -26.19 -7.42 -10.57
N ASN A 328 -25.77 -8.46 -9.85
CA ASN A 328 -24.67 -8.32 -8.91
C ASN A 328 -23.31 -8.29 -9.63
N ILE A 329 -22.26 -7.84 -8.93
CA ILE A 329 -20.92 -7.71 -9.50
C ILE A 329 -20.36 -9.03 -10.03
N TYR A 330 -20.71 -10.17 -9.44
CA TYR A 330 -20.24 -11.49 -9.90
C TYR A 330 -20.88 -11.88 -11.22
N SER A 331 -22.17 -11.58 -11.41
CA SER A 331 -22.88 -11.78 -12.67
C SER A 331 -22.35 -10.90 -13.77
N PHE A 332 -22.03 -9.63 -13.46
CA PHE A 332 -21.37 -8.71 -14.39
C PHE A 332 -20.05 -9.29 -14.91
N TYR A 333 -19.16 -9.74 -14.02
CA TYR A 333 -17.88 -10.32 -14.43
C TYR A 333 -18.03 -11.61 -15.24
N ARG A 334 -19.06 -12.43 -14.97
CA ARG A 334 -19.33 -13.63 -15.77
C ARG A 334 -19.80 -13.31 -17.19
N VAL A 335 -20.52 -12.22 -17.38
CA VAL A 335 -20.99 -11.78 -18.70
C VAL A 335 -19.85 -11.19 -19.51
N ASP A 336 -19.12 -10.25 -18.94
CA ASP A 336 -18.05 -9.54 -19.66
C ASP A 336 -16.76 -10.37 -19.80
N PHE A 337 -16.56 -11.32 -18.91
CA PHE A 337 -15.35 -12.15 -18.84
C PHE A 337 -15.70 -13.63 -18.68
N PRO A 338 -16.41 -14.25 -19.64
CA PRO A 338 -16.94 -15.61 -19.50
C PRO A 338 -15.87 -16.68 -19.30
N ASN A 339 -14.62 -16.41 -19.71
CA ASN A 339 -13.48 -17.30 -19.54
C ASN A 339 -12.72 -17.11 -18.22
N ALA A 340 -13.06 -16.09 -17.44
CA ALA A 340 -12.45 -15.85 -16.15
C ALA A 340 -13.38 -16.38 -15.04
N PRO A 341 -12.98 -17.42 -14.29
CA PRO A 341 -13.79 -17.96 -13.23
C PRO A 341 -13.87 -16.96 -12.05
N HIS A 342 -14.99 -16.29 -11.92
CA HIS A 342 -15.31 -15.45 -10.77
C HIS A 342 -16.36 -16.14 -9.92
N PHE A 343 -16.04 -16.37 -8.66
CA PHE A 343 -16.90 -17.02 -7.68
C PHE A 343 -17.43 -16.00 -6.69
N GLU A 344 -17.76 -16.40 -5.47
CA GLU A 344 -18.19 -15.50 -4.42
C GLU A 344 -17.08 -14.49 -4.03
N LEU A 345 -17.43 -13.44 -3.26
CA LEU A 345 -16.51 -12.37 -2.87
C LEU A 345 -15.18 -12.91 -2.33
N PHE A 346 -15.24 -13.93 -1.49
CA PHE A 346 -14.09 -14.66 -0.98
C PHE A 346 -14.31 -16.16 -1.16
N ASP A 347 -13.64 -16.77 -2.13
CA ASP A 347 -13.78 -18.19 -2.44
C ASP A 347 -12.40 -18.80 -2.77
N PRO A 348 -12.04 -19.96 -2.21
CA PRO A 348 -10.77 -20.64 -2.53
C PRO A 348 -10.57 -20.94 -4.01
N ARG A 349 -11.65 -21.07 -4.77
CA ARG A 349 -11.61 -21.32 -6.23
C ARG A 349 -11.07 -20.12 -7.01
N ASN A 350 -10.97 -18.93 -6.40
CA ASN A 350 -10.34 -17.75 -7.00
C ASN A 350 -8.80 -17.83 -6.95
N ILE A 351 -8.21 -18.61 -6.03
CA ILE A 351 -6.76 -18.68 -5.81
C ILE A 351 -5.95 -18.97 -7.09
N PRO A 352 -6.32 -19.98 -7.92
CA PRO A 352 -5.56 -20.29 -9.15
C PRO A 352 -5.44 -19.09 -10.10
N LEU A 353 -6.50 -18.29 -10.23
CA LEU A 353 -6.49 -17.11 -11.09
C LEU A 353 -5.51 -16.05 -10.58
N HIS A 354 -5.49 -15.80 -9.28
CA HIS A 354 -4.53 -14.86 -8.67
C HIS A 354 -3.08 -15.36 -8.82
N LEU A 355 -2.83 -16.64 -8.58
CA LEU A 355 -1.50 -17.24 -8.74
C LEU A 355 -1.04 -17.17 -10.22
N TYR A 356 -1.94 -17.44 -11.16
CA TYR A 356 -1.63 -17.26 -12.58
C TYR A 356 -1.28 -15.80 -12.89
N THR A 357 -2.09 -14.85 -12.43
CA THR A 357 -1.87 -13.43 -12.72
C THR A 357 -0.55 -12.94 -12.13
N ILE A 358 -0.27 -13.26 -10.86
CA ILE A 358 0.93 -12.74 -10.18
C ILE A 358 2.23 -13.37 -10.69
N PHE A 359 2.22 -14.63 -11.10
CA PHE A 359 3.45 -15.35 -11.44
C PHE A 359 3.63 -15.64 -12.94
N LEU A 360 2.56 -15.86 -13.68
CA LEU A 360 2.63 -16.46 -15.02
C LEU A 360 2.03 -15.59 -16.13
N MET A 361 1.14 -14.64 -15.85
CA MET A 361 0.42 -13.89 -16.88
C MET A 361 1.38 -13.10 -17.77
N PRO A 362 1.44 -13.41 -19.09
CA PRO A 362 2.29 -12.67 -20.03
C PRO A 362 1.64 -11.35 -20.44
N PRO A 363 2.41 -10.42 -21.01
CA PRO A 363 1.85 -9.28 -21.73
C PRO A 363 1.09 -9.78 -22.95
N LYS A 364 0.08 -9.03 -23.37
CA LYS A 364 -0.73 -9.32 -24.56
C LYS A 364 -0.25 -8.48 -25.75
N PHE A 365 -0.15 -9.09 -26.91
CA PHE A 365 0.10 -8.38 -28.16
C PHE A 365 -1.20 -7.81 -28.72
N TYR A 366 -1.20 -6.53 -29.05
CA TYR A 366 -2.31 -5.83 -29.67
C TYR A 366 -1.96 -5.48 -31.10
N PRO A 367 -2.49 -6.19 -32.10
CA PRO A 367 -2.09 -6.02 -33.51
C PRO A 367 -2.37 -4.62 -34.05
N ASP A 368 -3.50 -4.03 -33.65
CA ASP A 368 -3.94 -2.70 -34.13
C ASP A 368 -2.93 -1.59 -33.81
N TRP A 369 -2.09 -1.81 -32.80
CA TRP A 369 -1.06 -0.85 -32.37
C TRP A 369 0.36 -1.40 -32.48
N SER A 370 0.54 -2.61 -32.98
CA SER A 370 1.83 -3.32 -33.08
C SER A 370 2.66 -3.26 -31.78
N VAL A 371 2.01 -3.37 -30.62
CA VAL A 371 2.62 -3.19 -29.31
C VAL A 371 2.28 -4.30 -28.32
N LEU A 372 3.24 -4.66 -27.48
CA LEU A 372 3.03 -5.50 -26.29
C LEU A 372 2.58 -4.62 -25.14
N ARG A 373 1.46 -4.96 -24.53
CA ARG A 373 0.91 -4.29 -23.33
C ARG A 373 0.57 -5.32 -22.26
N PRO A 374 0.48 -4.89 -20.98
CA PRO A 374 -0.18 -5.71 -19.97
C PRO A 374 -1.60 -6.09 -20.43
N SER A 375 -2.05 -7.28 -20.05
CA SER A 375 -3.47 -7.61 -20.09
C SER A 375 -4.25 -6.64 -19.19
N PRO A 376 -5.54 -6.36 -19.44
CA PRO A 376 -6.37 -5.61 -18.49
C PRO A 376 -6.35 -6.19 -17.08
N TYR A 377 -6.12 -7.49 -16.93
CA TYR A 377 -5.96 -8.17 -15.65
C TYR A 377 -4.56 -8.04 -15.03
N GLY A 378 -3.65 -7.34 -15.68
CA GLY A 378 -2.27 -7.15 -15.26
C GLY A 378 -1.27 -8.03 -15.99
N MET A 379 -0.11 -8.16 -15.41
CA MET A 379 1.03 -8.92 -15.93
C MET A 379 1.79 -9.53 -14.74
N SER A 380 2.50 -10.63 -14.99
CA SER A 380 3.35 -11.27 -13.98
C SER A 380 4.30 -10.29 -13.30
N VAL A 381 4.38 -10.37 -11.99
CA VAL A 381 5.31 -9.59 -11.16
C VAL A 381 6.76 -9.85 -11.54
N LEU A 382 7.08 -11.07 -12.00
CA LEU A 382 8.42 -11.40 -12.48
C LEU A 382 8.80 -10.68 -13.77
N LEU A 383 7.80 -10.26 -14.56
CA LEU A 383 7.99 -9.47 -15.79
C LEU A 383 7.91 -7.97 -15.53
N SER A 384 6.94 -7.53 -14.72
CA SER A 384 6.75 -6.10 -14.39
C SER A 384 7.80 -5.56 -13.42
N SER A 385 8.28 -6.41 -12.50
CA SER A 385 9.15 -6.00 -11.39
C SER A 385 10.18 -7.09 -11.05
N PRO A 386 11.10 -7.45 -11.99
CA PRO A 386 11.94 -8.65 -11.89
C PRO A 386 12.91 -8.63 -10.70
N ALA A 387 13.27 -7.47 -10.17
CA ALA A 387 14.15 -7.39 -9.01
C ALA A 387 13.55 -8.00 -7.74
N PHE A 388 12.24 -8.25 -7.68
CA PHE A 388 11.64 -8.96 -6.55
C PHE A 388 12.17 -10.39 -6.36
N VAL A 389 12.79 -10.98 -7.38
CA VAL A 389 13.49 -12.28 -7.25
C VAL A 389 14.56 -12.26 -6.14
N TYR A 390 15.18 -11.10 -5.88
CA TYR A 390 16.17 -10.99 -4.80
C TYR A 390 15.59 -11.24 -3.40
N ALA A 391 14.29 -11.12 -3.18
CA ALA A 391 13.66 -11.43 -1.90
C ALA A 391 13.93 -12.85 -1.42
N PHE A 392 14.20 -13.80 -2.33
CA PHE A 392 14.52 -15.20 -2.02
C PHE A 392 15.98 -15.43 -1.62
N PHE A 393 16.86 -14.45 -1.86
CA PHE A 393 18.32 -14.59 -1.59
C PHE A 393 18.77 -13.99 -0.26
N VAL A 394 17.84 -13.67 0.65
CA VAL A 394 18.15 -13.10 1.96
C VAL A 394 18.95 -14.07 2.81
N LYS A 395 20.18 -13.69 3.19
CA LYS A 395 21.03 -14.42 4.14
C LYS A 395 21.11 -13.66 5.47
N GLY A 396 21.12 -14.40 6.58
CA GLY A 396 21.04 -13.78 7.91
C GLY A 396 19.72 -13.04 8.14
N ARG A 397 19.73 -12.03 9.01
CA ARG A 397 18.57 -11.17 9.31
C ARG A 397 17.29 -11.96 9.61
N THR A 398 17.43 -13.08 10.35
CA THR A 398 16.37 -14.09 10.53
C THR A 398 15.05 -13.50 10.96
N LEU A 399 15.05 -12.57 11.93
CA LEU A 399 13.81 -11.93 12.41
C LEU A 399 13.10 -11.13 11.30
N TRP A 400 13.84 -10.31 10.56
CA TRP A 400 13.26 -9.54 9.44
C TRP A 400 12.71 -10.44 8.35
N LYS A 401 13.48 -11.49 8.00
CA LYS A 401 13.03 -12.46 7.00
C LYS A 401 11.71 -13.10 7.43
N GLN A 402 11.59 -13.49 8.69
CA GLN A 402 10.38 -14.08 9.26
C GLN A 402 9.21 -13.09 9.25
N VAL A 403 9.41 -11.91 9.81
CA VAL A 403 8.40 -10.85 9.91
C VAL A 403 7.85 -10.48 8.52
N CYS A 404 8.72 -10.25 7.54
CA CYS A 404 8.28 -9.86 6.21
C CYS A 404 7.54 -11.00 5.49
N TRP A 405 8.06 -12.23 5.50
CA TRP A 405 7.37 -13.35 4.85
C TRP A 405 6.02 -13.68 5.49
N VAL A 406 5.91 -13.64 6.82
CA VAL A 406 4.62 -13.84 7.49
C VAL A 406 3.65 -12.73 7.13
N SER A 407 4.08 -11.47 7.14
CA SER A 407 3.21 -10.36 6.73
C SER A 407 2.72 -10.51 5.29
N ILE A 408 3.61 -10.89 4.35
CA ILE A 408 3.24 -11.15 2.96
C ILE A 408 2.18 -12.25 2.87
N VAL A 409 2.44 -13.39 3.53
CA VAL A 409 1.52 -14.54 3.46
C VAL A 409 0.15 -14.20 4.04
N VAL A 410 0.09 -13.62 5.26
CA VAL A 410 -1.21 -13.35 5.91
C VAL A 410 -2.01 -12.29 5.16
N ILE A 411 -1.36 -11.25 4.64
CA ILE A 411 -2.01 -10.22 3.82
C ILE A 411 -2.50 -10.81 2.49
N SER A 412 -1.77 -11.73 1.89
CA SER A 412 -2.13 -12.37 0.61
C SER A 412 -3.36 -13.28 0.71
N ILE A 413 -3.69 -13.82 1.89
CA ILE A 413 -4.81 -14.75 2.05
C ILE A 413 -6.14 -14.13 1.53
N PRO A 414 -6.66 -13.03 2.07
CA PRO A 414 -7.90 -12.45 1.58
C PRO A 414 -7.79 -11.95 0.14
N LEU A 415 -6.60 -11.50 -0.29
CA LEU A 415 -6.40 -11.05 -1.66
C LEU A 415 -6.56 -12.19 -2.67
N PHE A 416 -6.03 -13.37 -2.38
CA PHE A 416 -6.13 -14.53 -3.26
C PHE A 416 -7.49 -15.22 -3.19
N LEU A 417 -8.24 -15.01 -2.12
CA LEU A 417 -9.61 -15.47 -2.01
C LEU A 417 -10.61 -14.56 -2.73
N HIS A 418 -10.24 -13.31 -3.01
CA HIS A 418 -11.12 -12.30 -3.58
C HIS A 418 -11.55 -12.67 -5.01
N TYR A 419 -12.80 -12.36 -5.38
CA TYR A 419 -13.38 -12.71 -6.67
C TYR A 419 -12.65 -12.10 -7.88
N SER A 420 -11.96 -10.99 -7.73
CA SER A 420 -11.27 -10.26 -8.79
C SER A 420 -9.81 -10.03 -8.43
N GLN A 421 -8.91 -10.24 -9.39
CA GLN A 421 -7.50 -9.89 -9.31
C GLN A 421 -7.22 -8.41 -9.62
N GLY A 422 -8.26 -7.62 -9.84
CA GLY A 422 -8.19 -6.26 -10.32
C GLY A 422 -8.37 -6.16 -11.85
N TRP A 423 -8.62 -4.94 -12.33
CA TRP A 423 -8.82 -4.67 -13.74
C TRP A 423 -8.15 -3.35 -14.14
N VAL A 424 -7.77 -3.23 -15.42
CA VAL A 424 -7.08 -2.07 -15.99
C VAL A 424 -5.87 -1.68 -15.15
N GLN A 425 -4.93 -2.61 -15.04
CA GLN A 425 -3.71 -2.47 -14.24
C GLN A 425 -2.48 -2.85 -15.06
N PHE A 426 -1.31 -2.33 -14.68
CA PHE A 426 -0.05 -2.64 -15.37
C PHE A 426 0.47 -4.02 -14.95
N GLY A 427 0.68 -4.23 -13.66
CA GLY A 427 1.01 -5.51 -13.05
C GLY A 427 -0.11 -6.00 -12.14
N TYR A 428 0.21 -6.79 -11.12
CA TYR A 428 -0.73 -7.26 -10.12
C TYR A 428 -0.81 -6.24 -8.97
N ARG A 429 -1.76 -5.28 -9.05
CA ARG A 429 -1.83 -4.14 -8.10
C ARG A 429 -2.04 -4.54 -6.64
N PHE A 430 -2.71 -5.67 -6.36
CA PHE A 430 -2.92 -6.12 -4.98
C PHE A 430 -1.62 -6.50 -4.26
N LEU A 431 -0.52 -6.68 -5.00
CA LEU A 431 0.82 -6.78 -4.44
C LEU A 431 1.18 -5.55 -3.59
N LEU A 432 0.64 -4.38 -3.91
CA LEU A 432 0.94 -3.14 -3.19
C LEU A 432 0.55 -3.20 -1.71
N ASP A 433 -0.44 -4.00 -1.33
CA ASP A 433 -0.86 -4.17 0.06
C ASP A 433 0.25 -4.80 0.94
N PHE A 434 1.15 -5.59 0.35
CA PHE A 434 2.30 -6.21 1.03
C PHE A 434 3.66 -5.77 0.44
N ALA A 435 3.68 -4.88 -0.55
CA ALA A 435 4.91 -4.42 -1.20
C ALA A 435 5.98 -3.88 -0.25
N PRO A 436 5.68 -3.12 0.83
CA PRO A 436 6.71 -2.65 1.74
C PRO A 436 7.55 -3.79 2.36
N TYR A 437 6.91 -4.91 2.69
CA TYR A 437 7.59 -6.10 3.25
C TYR A 437 8.42 -6.82 2.19
N LEU A 438 7.89 -6.94 0.97
CA LEU A 438 8.60 -7.56 -0.16
C LEU A 438 9.82 -6.73 -0.57
N LEU A 439 9.71 -5.40 -0.58
CA LEU A 439 10.81 -4.48 -0.86
C LEU A 439 11.93 -4.56 0.19
N ILE A 440 11.60 -4.71 1.47
CA ILE A 440 12.60 -4.97 2.53
C ILE A 440 13.36 -6.25 2.26
N LEU A 441 12.66 -7.35 1.93
CA LEU A 441 13.30 -8.62 1.58
C LEU A 441 14.18 -8.49 0.33
N THR A 442 13.70 -7.80 -0.69
CA THR A 442 14.44 -7.56 -1.93
C THR A 442 15.73 -6.80 -1.67
N ALA A 443 15.68 -5.75 -0.84
CA ALA A 443 16.86 -4.98 -0.45
C ALA A 443 17.88 -5.85 0.33
N PHE A 444 17.43 -6.65 1.28
CA PHE A 444 18.30 -7.54 2.03
C PHE A 444 18.87 -8.68 1.18
N GLY A 445 18.08 -9.19 0.24
CA GLY A 445 18.53 -10.22 -0.69
C GLY A 445 19.60 -9.71 -1.64
N PHE A 446 19.42 -8.48 -2.15
CA PHE A 446 20.41 -7.82 -2.99
C PHE A 446 21.72 -7.56 -2.23
N ASP A 447 21.67 -7.05 -1.00
CA ASP A 447 22.86 -6.91 -0.13
C ASP A 447 23.56 -8.26 0.10
N SER A 448 22.78 -9.31 0.31
CA SER A 448 23.33 -10.67 0.53
C SER A 448 23.99 -11.24 -0.73
N TYR A 449 23.39 -11.02 -1.88
CA TYR A 449 23.91 -11.44 -3.18
C TYR A 449 25.25 -10.74 -3.51
N LYS A 450 25.30 -9.42 -3.35
CA LYS A 450 26.49 -8.61 -3.56
C LYS A 450 27.66 -9.04 -2.68
N SER A 451 27.40 -9.29 -1.39
CA SER A 451 28.44 -9.73 -0.45
C SER A 451 28.97 -11.14 -0.75
N ALA A 452 28.17 -11.99 -1.40
CA ALA A 452 28.60 -13.31 -1.84
C ALA A 452 29.44 -13.25 -3.14
N GLY A 453 29.11 -12.37 -4.07
CA GLY A 453 29.86 -12.13 -5.32
C GLY A 453 31.25 -11.53 -5.08
N GLY A 454 31.35 -10.57 -4.15
CA GLY A 454 32.65 -9.96 -3.81
C GLY A 454 33.66 -10.89 -3.09
N ARG A 455 33.26 -12.09 -2.70
CA ARG A 455 34.16 -13.13 -2.17
C ARG A 455 34.64 -14.12 -3.24
N ARG A 456 34.16 -13.99 -4.49
CA ARG A 456 34.52 -14.88 -5.61
C ARG A 456 35.33 -14.15 -6.71
N LEU A 457 35.62 -12.87 -6.49
CA LEU A 457 36.57 -12.06 -7.24
C LEU A 457 37.76 -11.72 -6.33
#